data_a41a48ee25a808bf467615214cd64284
#
_entry.id   a41a48ee25a808bf467615214cd64284
#
_cell.length_a   1.000
_cell.length_b   1.000
_cell.length_c   1.000
_cell.angle_alpha   90.00
_cell.angle_beta   90.00
_cell.angle_gamma   90.00
#
_symmetry.space_group_name_H-M   'P 1'
#
loop_
_entity.id
_entity.type
_entity.pdbx_description
1 polymer ?
#
loop_
_entity_poly.entity_id
_entity_poly.type
_entity_poly.pdbx_seq_one_letter_code
_entity_poly.pdbx_strand_id
1 'polypeptide(L)'
;AVNGEEVVIDSPQKAIDLGIGMVHQHFKLVDVLTAAENIVLGLPGKARLNMKKITEDIQKLVNKYGFDLDLSKKIYEMSVSEKQTVEIVKMLYRGARILILDEPTAVLTPQEADRLFDILRNMRDDGCSIIIITHKLQEVLALSDRVAILRKGQYIDTVETAQANVQSLSEMMVGAKVDLNIERPKPENVKPRLIIDGINCKDKENVKTLDDVDLTVNTGEILGIAGISGSGQKELLEAIAGLQNVESGSIRLLDDNGGEMELSGMDSISINEAGISLAFVPEDRIGMGLVGDMDMTDNMMIRSYR
;
A
#
# COMPACT_ATOMS: atom_id res chain seq x y z
N ALA A 1 25.60 -8.78 15.34
CA ALA A 1 25.47 -9.31 16.70
C ALA A 1 24.06 -9.04 17.22
N VAL A 2 23.52 -9.91 18.05
CA VAL A 2 22.24 -9.73 18.75
C VAL A 2 22.52 -9.77 20.24
N ASN A 3 22.05 -8.77 20.99
CA ASN A 3 22.33 -8.61 22.43
C ASN A 3 23.84 -8.63 22.79
N GLY A 4 24.70 -8.15 21.90
CA GLY A 4 26.15 -8.13 22.07
C GLY A 4 26.87 -9.41 21.69
N GLU A 5 26.17 -10.48 21.36
CA GLU A 5 26.74 -11.75 20.91
C GLU A 5 26.74 -11.83 19.36
N GLU A 6 27.86 -12.32 18.81
CA GLU A 6 27.98 -12.57 17.38
C GLU A 6 27.19 -13.83 17.02
N VAL A 7 26.23 -13.70 16.11
CA VAL A 7 25.33 -14.78 15.72
C VAL A 7 25.23 -14.90 14.21
N VAL A 8 25.09 -16.12 13.70
CA VAL A 8 24.77 -16.43 12.32
C VAL A 8 23.28 -16.78 12.26
N ILE A 9 22.54 -16.06 11.44
CA ILE A 9 21.11 -16.28 11.21
C ILE A 9 20.99 -16.98 9.86
N ASP A 10 20.81 -18.30 9.89
CA ASP A 10 20.76 -19.18 8.72
C ASP A 10 19.33 -19.67 8.39
N SER A 11 18.37 -19.34 9.24
CA SER A 11 16.98 -19.75 9.06
C SER A 11 16.01 -18.78 9.73
N PRO A 12 14.74 -18.70 9.25
CA PRO A 12 13.68 -17.92 9.88
C PRO A 12 13.44 -18.34 11.34
N GLN A 13 13.52 -19.65 11.63
CA GLN A 13 13.34 -20.14 12.99
C GLN A 13 14.43 -19.60 13.94
N LYS A 14 15.67 -19.55 13.47
CA LYS A 14 16.78 -18.98 14.25
C LYS A 14 16.57 -17.50 14.55
N ALA A 15 16.01 -16.74 13.61
CA ALA A 15 15.65 -15.33 13.83
C ALA A 15 14.58 -15.20 14.93
N ILE A 16 13.53 -16.04 14.87
CA ILE A 16 12.46 -16.06 15.87
C ILE A 16 13.02 -16.43 17.26
N ASP A 17 13.88 -17.43 17.34
CA ASP A 17 14.51 -17.87 18.60
C ASP A 17 15.39 -16.77 19.22
N LEU A 18 15.95 -15.89 18.39
CA LEU A 18 16.69 -14.69 18.80
C LEU A 18 15.79 -13.49 19.14
N GLY A 19 14.48 -13.66 19.09
CA GLY A 19 13.52 -12.60 19.36
C GLY A 19 13.38 -11.57 18.24
N ILE A 20 13.71 -11.95 17.01
CA ILE A 20 13.54 -11.10 15.82
C ILE A 20 12.21 -11.47 15.15
N GLY A 21 11.30 -10.51 15.03
CA GLY A 21 10.05 -10.62 14.29
C GLY A 21 10.04 -9.70 13.06
N MET A 22 9.47 -10.16 11.96
CA MET A 22 9.32 -9.35 10.75
C MET A 22 7.87 -9.35 10.29
N VAL A 23 7.35 -8.17 10.00
CA VAL A 23 6.07 -7.94 9.34
C VAL A 23 6.35 -7.53 7.91
N HIS A 24 5.91 -8.35 6.98
CA HIS A 24 6.12 -8.15 5.55
C HIS A 24 5.09 -7.20 4.96
N GLN A 25 5.42 -6.57 3.84
CA GLN A 25 4.53 -5.72 3.05
C GLN A 25 3.25 -6.47 2.62
N HIS A 26 3.36 -7.76 2.30
CA HIS A 26 2.21 -8.63 2.03
C HIS A 26 1.95 -9.55 3.22
N PHE A 27 0.79 -9.42 3.83
CA PHE A 27 0.40 -10.17 5.02
C PHE A 27 0.43 -11.69 4.79
N LYS A 28 0.97 -12.41 5.77
CA LYS A 28 1.03 -13.88 5.78
C LYS A 28 -0.04 -14.44 6.73
N LEU A 29 -1.29 -14.06 6.46
CA LEU A 29 -2.47 -14.45 7.23
C LEU A 29 -3.33 -15.44 6.43
N VAL A 30 -4.05 -16.29 7.15
CA VAL A 30 -5.03 -17.23 6.59
C VAL A 30 -6.41 -16.61 6.73
N ASP A 31 -7.04 -16.27 5.61
CA ASP A 31 -8.27 -15.49 5.56
C ASP A 31 -9.46 -16.11 6.30
N VAL A 32 -9.61 -17.43 6.26
CA VAL A 32 -10.73 -18.14 6.86
C VAL A 32 -10.61 -18.33 8.39
N LEU A 33 -9.44 -18.07 8.96
CA LEU A 33 -9.17 -18.13 10.39
C LEU A 33 -9.43 -16.79 11.07
N THR A 34 -9.72 -16.84 12.39
CA THR A 34 -9.81 -15.65 13.23
C THR A 34 -8.44 -15.02 13.50
N ALA A 35 -8.42 -13.79 14.02
CA ALA A 35 -7.19 -13.14 14.47
C ALA A 35 -6.45 -13.98 15.51
N ALA A 36 -7.15 -14.46 16.54
CA ALA A 36 -6.55 -15.31 17.58
C ALA A 36 -5.93 -16.58 17.00
N GLU A 37 -6.59 -17.26 16.07
CA GLU A 37 -6.09 -18.48 15.42
C GLU A 37 -4.85 -18.19 14.57
N ASN A 38 -4.83 -17.06 13.81
CA ASN A 38 -3.68 -16.66 13.03
C ASN A 38 -2.45 -16.32 13.89
N ILE A 39 -2.65 -15.69 15.05
CA ILE A 39 -1.56 -15.32 15.96
C ILE A 39 -0.86 -16.57 16.48
N VAL A 40 -1.58 -17.64 16.77
CA VAL A 40 -1.00 -18.89 17.32
C VAL A 40 -0.63 -19.92 16.27
N LEU A 41 -0.99 -19.71 15.03
CA LEU A 41 -0.71 -20.64 13.93
C LEU A 41 0.80 -20.89 13.80
N GLY A 42 1.19 -22.16 13.84
CA GLY A 42 2.60 -22.57 13.71
C GLY A 42 3.45 -22.41 14.99
N LEU A 43 2.85 -22.11 16.15
CA LEU A 43 3.60 -22.16 17.39
C LEU A 43 3.92 -23.63 17.78
N PRO A 44 5.11 -23.90 18.30
CA PRO A 44 5.43 -25.22 18.83
C PRO A 44 4.56 -25.51 20.07
N GLY A 45 3.89 -26.66 20.12
CA GLY A 45 3.02 -26.96 21.24
C GLY A 45 2.33 -28.31 21.15
N LYS A 46 1.49 -28.60 22.16
CA LYS A 46 0.72 -29.82 22.28
C LYS A 46 -0.42 -29.84 21.24
N ALA A 47 -0.86 -31.03 20.83
CA ALA A 47 -1.93 -31.26 19.83
C ALA A 47 -3.30 -30.64 20.17
N ARG A 48 -3.52 -30.18 21.40
CA ARG A 48 -4.72 -29.43 21.82
C ARG A 48 -4.32 -28.10 22.44
N LEU A 49 -4.68 -27.01 21.76
CA LEU A 49 -4.53 -25.65 22.25
C LEU A 49 -5.74 -25.26 23.11
N ASN A 50 -5.48 -24.68 24.27
CA ASN A 50 -6.55 -24.05 25.06
C ASN A 50 -6.79 -22.63 24.53
N MET A 51 -7.61 -22.51 23.49
CA MET A 51 -7.86 -21.23 22.82
C MET A 51 -8.39 -20.16 23.78
N LYS A 52 -9.20 -20.51 24.78
CA LYS A 52 -9.72 -19.54 25.75
C LYS A 52 -8.59 -18.85 26.51
N LYS A 53 -7.64 -19.63 27.09
CA LYS A 53 -6.48 -19.08 27.80
C LYS A 53 -5.58 -18.27 26.88
N ILE A 54 -5.34 -18.77 25.67
CA ILE A 54 -4.53 -18.11 24.65
C ILE A 54 -5.14 -16.76 24.27
N THR A 55 -6.44 -16.70 24.00
CA THR A 55 -7.15 -15.46 23.68
C THR A 55 -7.06 -14.45 24.82
N GLU A 56 -7.19 -14.91 26.08
CA GLU A 56 -6.99 -14.05 27.27
C GLU A 56 -5.57 -13.48 27.34
N ASP A 57 -4.55 -14.27 27.04
CA ASP A 57 -3.15 -13.82 27.06
C ASP A 57 -2.84 -12.87 25.89
N ILE A 58 -3.38 -13.11 24.70
CA ILE A 58 -3.29 -12.19 23.55
C ILE A 58 -4.01 -10.87 23.90
N GLN A 59 -5.20 -10.94 24.52
CA GLN A 59 -5.97 -9.73 24.90
C GLN A 59 -5.20 -8.84 25.87
N LYS A 60 -4.44 -9.42 26.81
CA LYS A 60 -3.56 -8.64 27.69
C LYS A 60 -2.49 -7.88 26.91
N LEU A 61 -1.92 -8.51 25.87
CA LEU A 61 -0.92 -7.90 25.01
C LEU A 61 -1.52 -6.77 24.17
N VAL A 62 -2.69 -7.01 23.58
CA VAL A 62 -3.49 -6.03 22.84
C VAL A 62 -3.76 -4.79 23.71
N ASN A 63 -4.25 -5.00 24.92
CA ASN A 63 -4.56 -3.93 25.87
C ASN A 63 -3.29 -3.19 26.35
N LYS A 64 -2.18 -3.92 26.55
CA LYS A 64 -0.91 -3.34 26.99
C LYS A 64 -0.39 -2.26 26.07
N TYR A 65 -0.46 -2.47 24.76
CA TYR A 65 0.06 -1.54 23.76
C TYR A 65 -1.01 -0.62 23.15
N GLY A 66 -2.28 -0.84 23.49
CA GLY A 66 -3.40 -0.02 23.02
C GLY A 66 -3.83 -0.34 21.59
N PHE A 67 -3.65 -1.59 21.15
CA PHE A 67 -4.19 -2.04 19.87
C PHE A 67 -5.72 -2.09 19.93
N ASP A 68 -6.36 -1.73 18.82
CA ASP A 68 -7.78 -1.95 18.58
C ASP A 68 -7.94 -3.20 17.70
N LEU A 69 -8.22 -4.36 18.32
CA LEU A 69 -8.26 -5.63 17.62
C LEU A 69 -9.31 -6.57 18.23
N ASP A 70 -10.30 -6.95 17.42
CA ASP A 70 -11.24 -8.04 17.74
C ASP A 70 -10.60 -9.39 17.39
N LEU A 71 -10.23 -10.15 18.43
CA LEU A 71 -9.58 -11.45 18.29
C LEU A 71 -10.50 -12.53 17.71
N SER A 72 -11.83 -12.34 17.75
CA SER A 72 -12.84 -13.28 17.22
C SER A 72 -13.16 -13.07 15.74
N LYS A 73 -12.83 -11.89 15.19
CA LYS A 73 -13.07 -11.52 13.81
C LYS A 73 -12.22 -12.32 12.85
N LYS A 74 -12.80 -12.78 11.75
CA LYS A 74 -12.06 -13.48 10.69
C LYS A 74 -11.27 -12.51 9.82
N ILE A 75 -10.12 -12.96 9.31
CA ILE A 75 -9.20 -12.11 8.55
C ILE A 75 -9.84 -11.53 7.29
N TYR A 76 -10.69 -12.27 6.58
CA TYR A 76 -11.35 -11.75 5.38
C TYR A 76 -12.35 -10.62 5.67
N GLU A 77 -12.82 -10.48 6.92
CA GLU A 77 -13.71 -9.40 7.37
C GLU A 77 -12.94 -8.15 7.84
N MET A 78 -11.62 -8.24 7.92
CA MET A 78 -10.75 -7.19 8.48
C MET A 78 -10.31 -6.19 7.42
N SER A 79 -10.22 -4.92 7.82
CA SER A 79 -9.51 -3.89 7.07
C SER A 79 -8.01 -4.20 6.98
N VAL A 80 -7.32 -3.50 6.09
CA VAL A 80 -5.87 -3.65 5.92
C VAL A 80 -5.13 -3.28 7.22
N SER A 81 -5.57 -2.23 7.90
CA SER A 81 -5.02 -1.78 9.19
C SER A 81 -5.19 -2.83 10.29
N GLU A 82 -6.36 -3.48 10.38
CA GLU A 82 -6.60 -4.58 11.31
C GLU A 82 -5.71 -5.79 11.02
N LYS A 83 -5.56 -6.19 9.74
CA LYS A 83 -4.66 -7.28 9.30
C LYS A 83 -3.21 -7.01 9.70
N GLN A 84 -2.75 -5.79 9.52
CA GLN A 84 -1.41 -5.38 9.95
C GLN A 84 -1.25 -5.48 11.47
N THR A 85 -2.25 -5.06 12.22
CA THR A 85 -2.27 -5.20 13.68
C THR A 85 -2.16 -6.67 14.10
N VAL A 86 -2.87 -7.58 13.43
CA VAL A 86 -2.75 -9.04 13.68
C VAL A 86 -1.32 -9.53 13.48
N GLU A 87 -0.63 -9.12 12.40
CA GLU A 87 0.77 -9.51 12.14
C GLU A 87 1.72 -8.97 13.22
N ILE A 88 1.57 -7.73 13.67
CA ILE A 88 2.39 -7.16 14.73
C ILE A 88 2.16 -7.92 16.05
N VAL A 89 0.90 -8.11 16.45
CA VAL A 89 0.54 -8.83 17.67
C VAL A 89 1.05 -10.28 17.64
N LYS A 90 0.99 -10.93 16.47
CA LYS A 90 1.55 -12.27 16.23
C LYS A 90 3.05 -12.32 16.52
N MET A 91 3.82 -11.33 16.05
CA MET A 91 5.26 -11.26 16.33
C MET A 91 5.53 -11.02 17.82
N LEU A 92 4.80 -10.11 18.46
CA LEU A 92 4.90 -9.84 19.89
C LEU A 92 4.54 -11.04 20.76
N TYR A 93 3.45 -11.75 20.43
CA TYR A 93 3.02 -12.95 21.13
C TYR A 93 4.07 -14.08 21.05
N ARG A 94 4.84 -14.12 19.96
CA ARG A 94 5.99 -15.02 19.78
C ARG A 94 7.24 -14.58 20.52
N GLY A 95 7.19 -13.45 21.25
CA GLY A 95 8.30 -12.96 22.06
C GLY A 95 9.30 -12.08 21.31
N ALA A 96 8.92 -11.50 20.17
CA ALA A 96 9.79 -10.59 19.45
C ALA A 96 10.19 -9.40 20.33
N ARG A 97 11.48 -9.10 20.36
CA ARG A 97 12.11 -7.95 21.01
C ARG A 97 12.76 -7.01 20.00
N ILE A 98 12.98 -7.50 18.79
CA ILE A 98 13.41 -6.73 17.63
C ILE A 98 12.34 -6.90 16.58
N LEU A 99 11.65 -5.83 16.22
CA LEU A 99 10.58 -5.84 15.22
C LEU A 99 11.05 -5.13 13.96
N ILE A 100 10.94 -5.82 12.84
CA ILE A 100 11.22 -5.27 11.50
C ILE A 100 9.89 -5.06 10.78
N LEU A 101 9.64 -3.84 10.32
CA LEU A 101 8.43 -3.45 9.61
C LEU A 101 8.83 -2.99 8.20
N ASP A 102 8.29 -3.65 7.17
CA ASP A 102 8.56 -3.33 5.77
C ASP A 102 7.37 -2.58 5.16
N GLU A 103 7.58 -1.28 4.86
CA GLU A 103 6.57 -0.35 4.32
C GLU A 103 5.22 -0.37 5.08
N PRO A 104 5.22 -0.24 6.42
CA PRO A 104 4.02 -0.52 7.23
C PRO A 104 2.88 0.47 7.02
N THR A 105 3.12 1.61 6.40
CA THR A 105 2.12 2.66 6.18
C THR A 105 1.70 2.82 4.73
N ALA A 106 2.13 1.90 3.85
CA ALA A 106 1.88 2.02 2.41
C ALA A 106 0.40 2.15 2.04
N VAL A 107 -0.48 1.51 2.82
CA VAL A 107 -1.92 1.41 2.57
C VAL A 107 -2.77 2.01 3.70
N LEU A 108 -2.14 2.67 4.67
CA LEU A 108 -2.82 3.30 5.81
C LEU A 108 -3.21 4.74 5.49
N THR A 109 -4.32 5.17 6.05
CA THR A 109 -4.67 6.59 6.14
C THR A 109 -3.70 7.32 7.07
N PRO A 110 -3.54 8.66 6.98
CA PRO A 110 -2.70 9.41 7.91
C PRO A 110 -3.05 9.16 9.39
N GLN A 111 -4.34 9.08 9.72
CA GLN A 111 -4.81 8.84 11.08
C GLN A 111 -4.47 7.43 11.59
N GLU A 112 -4.52 6.41 10.71
CA GLU A 112 -4.10 5.06 11.06
C GLU A 112 -2.58 4.97 11.21
N ALA A 113 -1.81 5.69 10.37
CA ALA A 113 -0.36 5.79 10.51
C ALA A 113 0.06 6.42 11.84
N ASP A 114 -0.60 7.51 12.23
CA ASP A 114 -0.34 8.17 13.52
C ASP A 114 -0.61 7.23 14.70
N ARG A 115 -1.73 6.50 14.68
CA ARG A 115 -2.04 5.47 15.70
C ARG A 115 -0.98 4.37 15.75
N LEU A 116 -0.54 3.88 14.58
CA LEU A 116 0.53 2.90 14.50
C LEU A 116 1.82 3.46 15.13
N PHE A 117 2.19 4.70 14.84
CA PHE A 117 3.38 5.33 15.40
C PHE A 117 3.31 5.47 16.92
N ASP A 118 2.15 5.80 17.49
CA ASP A 118 1.97 5.83 18.94
C ASP A 118 2.16 4.44 19.57
N ILE A 119 1.64 3.40 18.94
CA ILE A 119 1.84 2.02 19.37
C ILE A 119 3.34 1.63 19.31
N LEU A 120 4.01 1.99 18.22
CA LEU A 120 5.45 1.71 18.07
C LEU A 120 6.30 2.45 19.09
N ARG A 121 5.94 3.70 19.45
CA ARG A 121 6.58 4.45 20.52
C ARG A 121 6.39 3.76 21.89
N ASN A 122 5.18 3.31 22.19
CA ASN A 122 4.89 2.55 23.42
C ASN A 122 5.71 1.25 23.49
N MET A 123 5.87 0.55 22.37
CA MET A 123 6.69 -0.66 22.28
C MET A 123 8.18 -0.36 22.47
N ARG A 124 8.69 0.72 21.87
CA ARG A 124 10.07 1.20 22.06
C ARG A 124 10.31 1.52 23.54
N ASP A 125 9.41 2.23 24.18
CA ASP A 125 9.52 2.62 25.59
C ASP A 125 9.47 1.41 26.54
N ASP A 126 8.85 0.30 26.10
CA ASP A 126 8.89 -1.02 26.77
C ASP A 126 10.14 -1.86 26.42
N GLY A 127 11.11 -1.27 25.73
CA GLY A 127 12.39 -1.88 25.40
C GLY A 127 12.41 -2.74 24.11
N CYS A 128 11.43 -2.63 23.26
CA CYS A 128 11.45 -3.24 21.93
C CYS A 128 12.30 -2.40 20.98
N SER A 129 13.24 -3.01 20.28
CA SER A 129 13.97 -2.36 19.18
C SER A 129 13.17 -2.46 17.91
N ILE A 130 12.99 -1.35 17.19
CA ILE A 130 12.16 -1.29 15.99
C ILE A 130 13.02 -0.85 14.81
N ILE A 131 12.95 -1.60 13.72
CA ILE A 131 13.53 -1.25 12.42
C ILE A 131 12.36 -1.05 11.46
N ILE A 132 12.22 0.16 10.95
CA ILE A 132 11.21 0.48 9.94
C ILE A 132 11.89 0.73 8.60
N ILE A 133 11.41 0.08 7.56
CA ILE A 133 11.84 0.28 6.18
C ILE A 133 10.73 1.08 5.49
N THR A 134 11.06 2.27 5.01
CA THR A 134 10.13 3.13 4.29
C THR A 134 10.88 4.11 3.39
N HIS A 135 10.22 4.55 2.33
CA HIS A 135 10.70 5.63 1.46
C HIS A 135 10.03 6.98 1.80
N LYS A 136 9.10 7.01 2.75
CA LYS A 136 8.37 8.21 3.18
C LYS A 136 9.18 8.96 4.24
N LEU A 137 9.97 9.93 3.83
CA LEU A 137 10.90 10.65 4.73
C LEU A 137 10.21 11.37 5.88
N GLN A 138 8.97 11.82 5.71
CA GLN A 138 8.19 12.44 6.81
C GLN A 138 7.93 11.45 7.95
N GLU A 139 7.66 10.20 7.61
CA GLU A 139 7.44 9.15 8.60
C GLU A 139 8.73 8.80 9.35
N VAL A 140 9.84 8.74 8.61
CA VAL A 140 11.18 8.54 9.21
C VAL A 140 11.48 9.63 10.21
N LEU A 141 11.29 10.90 9.83
CA LEU A 141 11.54 12.05 10.71
C LEU A 141 10.58 12.11 11.91
N ALA A 142 9.35 11.60 11.77
CA ALA A 142 8.36 11.62 12.84
C ALA A 142 8.55 10.51 13.89
N LEU A 143 9.15 9.36 13.49
CA LEU A 143 9.16 8.15 14.33
C LEU A 143 10.55 7.72 14.78
N SER A 144 11.57 7.79 13.91
CA SER A 144 12.88 7.15 14.19
C SER A 144 13.79 8.03 15.04
N ASP A 145 14.67 7.38 15.82
CA ASP A 145 15.74 8.04 16.56
C ASP A 145 16.96 8.26 15.65
N ARG A 146 17.24 7.29 14.75
CA ARG A 146 18.33 7.32 13.79
C ARG A 146 17.89 6.81 12.43
N VAL A 147 18.51 7.30 11.37
CA VAL A 147 18.23 6.94 9.99
C VAL A 147 19.46 6.35 9.34
N ALA A 148 19.38 5.09 8.93
CA ALA A 148 20.41 4.44 8.11
C ALA A 148 20.02 4.57 6.63
N ILE A 149 20.94 5.07 5.82
CA ILE A 149 20.70 5.31 4.39
C ILE A 149 21.39 4.22 3.55
N LEU A 150 20.58 3.56 2.72
CA LEU A 150 21.05 2.62 1.70
C LEU A 150 20.82 3.19 0.31
N ARG A 151 21.81 3.04 -0.58
CA ARG A 151 21.73 3.46 -1.97
C ARG A 151 22.37 2.41 -2.88
N LYS A 152 21.59 1.87 -3.83
CA LYS A 152 22.05 0.83 -4.77
C LYS A 152 22.70 -0.38 -4.06
N GLY A 153 22.11 -0.81 -2.93
CA GLY A 153 22.61 -1.94 -2.14
C GLY A 153 23.83 -1.62 -1.24
N GLN A 154 24.29 -0.38 -1.23
CA GLN A 154 25.40 0.05 -0.40
C GLN A 154 24.92 0.85 0.80
N TYR A 155 25.50 0.59 1.97
CA TYR A 155 25.35 1.44 3.14
C TYR A 155 26.09 2.76 2.90
N ILE A 156 25.42 3.87 3.11
CA ILE A 156 25.98 5.22 2.90
C ILE A 156 26.38 5.82 4.24
N ASP A 157 25.42 5.94 5.17
CA ASP A 157 25.67 6.54 6.47
C ASP A 157 24.50 6.25 7.42
N THR A 158 24.70 6.54 8.72
CA THR A 158 23.64 6.60 9.73
C THR A 158 23.70 7.95 10.42
N VAL A 159 22.58 8.67 10.39
CA VAL A 159 22.46 10.00 10.98
C VAL A 159 21.41 10.02 12.11
N GLU A 160 21.63 10.87 13.10
CA GLU A 160 20.61 11.16 14.11
C GLU A 160 19.44 11.92 13.49
N THR A 161 18.22 11.45 13.72
CA THR A 161 17.02 12.05 13.12
C THR A 161 16.85 13.51 13.48
N ALA A 162 17.22 13.89 14.71
CA ALA A 162 17.18 15.29 15.17
C ALA A 162 18.08 16.26 14.36
N GLN A 163 19.07 15.72 13.63
CA GLN A 163 20.00 16.51 12.79
C GLN A 163 19.67 16.40 11.29
N ALA A 164 18.66 15.59 10.94
CA ALA A 164 18.26 15.34 9.57
C ALA A 164 17.05 16.18 9.15
N ASN A 165 16.92 16.39 7.85
CA ASN A 165 15.71 16.94 7.24
C ASN A 165 15.43 16.25 5.90
N VAL A 166 14.26 16.49 5.32
CA VAL A 166 13.84 15.86 4.05
C VAL A 166 14.87 16.10 2.95
N GLN A 167 15.41 17.32 2.83
CA GLN A 167 16.38 17.67 1.80
C GLN A 167 17.68 16.86 1.95
N SER A 168 18.26 16.84 3.16
CA SER A 168 19.52 16.13 3.42
C SER A 168 19.39 14.63 3.21
N LEU A 169 18.29 14.02 3.68
CA LEU A 169 18.02 12.60 3.48
C LEU A 169 17.82 12.27 1.99
N SER A 170 17.06 13.10 1.26
CA SER A 170 16.85 12.93 -0.18
C SER A 170 18.19 12.96 -0.95
N GLU A 171 19.05 13.93 -0.65
CA GLU A 171 20.37 14.04 -1.28
C GLU A 171 21.26 12.83 -0.99
N MET A 172 21.25 12.32 0.23
CA MET A 172 22.00 11.12 0.60
C MET A 172 21.47 9.86 -0.11
N MET A 173 20.14 9.73 -0.26
CA MET A 173 19.49 8.61 -0.95
C MET A 173 19.77 8.63 -2.45
N VAL A 174 19.68 9.80 -3.08
CA VAL A 174 19.88 9.97 -4.53
C VAL A 174 21.37 10.05 -4.87
N GLY A 175 22.19 10.67 -4.02
CA GLY A 175 23.62 10.89 -4.22
C GLY A 175 23.96 12.12 -5.06
N ALA A 176 22.99 13.01 -5.25
CA ALA A 176 23.12 14.29 -5.92
C ALA A 176 22.21 15.32 -5.25
N LYS A 177 22.48 16.59 -5.44
CA LYS A 177 21.56 17.65 -5.01
C LYS A 177 20.19 17.44 -5.65
N VAL A 178 19.15 17.46 -4.84
CA VAL A 178 17.76 17.31 -5.27
C VAL A 178 17.09 18.66 -5.15
N ASP A 179 16.56 19.18 -6.26
CA ASP A 179 15.67 20.33 -6.22
C ASP A 179 14.23 19.82 -6.00
N LEU A 180 13.66 20.15 -4.86
CA LEU A 180 12.29 19.79 -4.50
C LEU A 180 11.26 20.78 -5.07
N ASN A 181 11.71 21.91 -5.64
CA ASN A 181 10.84 22.86 -6.32
C ASN A 181 10.64 22.43 -7.76
N ILE A 182 9.47 21.92 -8.05
CA ILE A 182 9.07 21.55 -9.41
C ILE A 182 8.44 22.79 -10.05
N GLU A 183 9.12 23.37 -11.06
CA GLU A 183 8.50 24.36 -11.92
C GLU A 183 7.38 23.72 -12.73
N ARG A 184 6.17 24.24 -12.59
CA ARG A 184 4.98 23.78 -13.32
C ARG A 184 4.58 24.89 -14.29
N PRO A 185 4.98 24.83 -15.56
CA PRO A 185 4.50 25.77 -16.56
C PRO A 185 2.97 25.64 -16.66
N LYS A 186 2.29 26.77 -16.76
CA LYS A 186 0.84 26.77 -17.00
C LYS A 186 0.59 26.28 -18.41
N PRO A 187 -0.35 25.33 -18.62
CA PRO A 187 -0.70 24.88 -19.95
C PRO A 187 -1.33 26.03 -20.74
N GLU A 188 -0.93 26.17 -22.01
CA GLU A 188 -1.47 27.15 -22.95
C GLU A 188 -2.57 26.50 -23.81
N ASN A 189 -3.57 27.29 -24.22
CA ASN A 189 -4.69 26.85 -25.09
C ASN A 189 -5.46 25.65 -24.55
N VAL A 190 -5.77 25.68 -23.27
CA VAL A 190 -6.49 24.64 -22.56
C VAL A 190 -7.91 24.48 -23.09
N LYS A 191 -8.26 23.26 -23.56
CA LYS A 191 -9.60 22.89 -24.01
C LYS A 191 -10.02 21.57 -23.34
N PRO A 192 -11.30 21.36 -23.06
CA PRO A 192 -11.78 20.04 -22.60
C PRO A 192 -11.37 18.94 -23.57
N ARG A 193 -10.85 17.82 -23.04
CA ARG A 193 -10.44 16.65 -23.80
C ARG A 193 -11.27 15.43 -23.47
N LEU A 194 -11.50 15.19 -22.16
CA LEU A 194 -12.36 14.13 -21.65
C LEU A 194 -13.39 14.76 -20.74
N ILE A 195 -14.66 14.48 -20.98
CA ILE A 195 -15.77 14.93 -20.15
C ILE A 195 -16.50 13.70 -19.63
N ILE A 196 -16.64 13.63 -18.32
CA ILE A 196 -17.42 12.64 -17.59
C ILE A 196 -18.60 13.40 -16.97
N ASP A 197 -19.81 12.92 -17.18
CA ASP A 197 -21.04 13.59 -16.80
C ASP A 197 -22.00 12.60 -16.14
N GLY A 198 -22.20 12.74 -14.83
CA GLY A 198 -23.15 11.99 -14.03
C GLY A 198 -22.94 10.48 -14.01
N ILE A 199 -21.70 9.96 -14.07
CA ILE A 199 -21.50 8.51 -14.14
C ILE A 199 -21.83 7.81 -12.84
N ASN A 200 -22.50 6.66 -12.98
CA ASN A 200 -22.86 5.75 -11.91
C ASN A 200 -22.36 4.34 -12.25
N CYS A 201 -21.68 3.70 -11.29
CA CYS A 201 -21.20 2.33 -11.44
C CYS A 201 -21.53 1.49 -10.19
N LYS A 202 -21.62 0.17 -10.40
CA LYS A 202 -21.75 -0.81 -9.33
C LYS A 202 -20.71 -1.91 -9.49
N ASP A 203 -20.31 -2.52 -8.36
CA ASP A 203 -19.47 -3.71 -8.35
C ASP A 203 -20.27 -4.99 -8.67
N LYS A 204 -19.58 -6.14 -8.62
CA LYS A 204 -20.17 -7.46 -8.90
C LYS A 204 -21.19 -7.90 -7.84
N GLU A 205 -21.13 -7.34 -6.64
CA GLU A 205 -22.06 -7.53 -5.52
C GLU A 205 -23.25 -6.56 -5.58
N ASN A 206 -23.34 -5.75 -6.66
CA ASN A 206 -24.40 -4.76 -6.88
C ASN A 206 -24.35 -3.59 -5.87
N VAL A 207 -23.17 -3.34 -5.27
CA VAL A 207 -22.93 -2.19 -4.41
C VAL A 207 -22.49 -0.99 -5.27
N LYS A 208 -23.08 0.19 -5.02
CA LYS A 208 -22.74 1.42 -5.73
C LYS A 208 -21.32 1.85 -5.42
N THR A 209 -20.49 1.97 -6.44
CA THR A 209 -19.08 2.34 -6.33
C THR A 209 -18.79 3.74 -6.85
N LEU A 210 -19.57 4.21 -7.83
CA LEU A 210 -19.56 5.59 -8.29
C LEU A 210 -21.00 6.12 -8.23
N ASP A 211 -21.17 7.36 -7.75
CA ASP A 211 -22.44 8.01 -7.53
C ASP A 211 -22.42 9.43 -8.10
N ASP A 212 -23.01 9.62 -9.29
CA ASP A 212 -23.20 10.91 -9.96
C ASP A 212 -21.87 11.68 -10.10
N VAL A 213 -20.83 11.03 -10.66
CA VAL A 213 -19.48 11.59 -10.76
C VAL A 213 -19.32 12.40 -12.02
N ASP A 214 -18.97 13.68 -11.84
CA ASP A 214 -18.61 14.63 -12.89
C ASP A 214 -17.11 14.92 -12.88
N LEU A 215 -16.48 14.95 -14.05
CA LEU A 215 -15.08 15.25 -14.21
C LEU A 215 -14.77 15.79 -15.60
N THR A 216 -13.92 16.80 -15.68
CA THR A 216 -13.39 17.28 -16.97
C THR A 216 -11.86 17.27 -16.92
N VAL A 217 -11.23 16.65 -17.92
CA VAL A 217 -9.78 16.69 -18.14
C VAL A 217 -9.49 17.48 -19.39
N ASN A 218 -8.56 18.43 -19.28
CA ASN A 218 -8.24 19.34 -20.37
C ASN A 218 -6.95 18.92 -21.11
N THR A 219 -6.76 19.46 -22.29
CA THR A 219 -5.50 19.30 -23.06
C THR A 219 -4.32 19.91 -22.29
N GLY A 220 -3.17 19.17 -22.23
CA GLY A 220 -1.96 19.62 -21.54
C GLY A 220 -2.07 19.67 -20.01
N GLU A 221 -3.14 19.15 -19.43
CA GLU A 221 -3.39 19.11 -17.99
C GLU A 221 -2.91 17.79 -17.38
N ILE A 222 -2.41 17.85 -16.15
CA ILE A 222 -2.26 16.69 -15.26
C ILE A 222 -3.31 16.83 -14.16
N LEU A 223 -4.34 16.03 -14.23
CA LEU A 223 -5.41 15.99 -13.23
C LEU A 223 -5.09 14.94 -12.16
N GLY A 224 -4.96 15.38 -10.92
CA GLY A 224 -4.79 14.48 -9.77
C GLY A 224 -6.14 14.13 -9.13
N ILE A 225 -6.42 12.84 -8.93
CA ILE A 225 -7.62 12.35 -8.23
C ILE A 225 -7.17 11.81 -6.88
N ALA A 226 -7.58 12.46 -5.80
CA ALA A 226 -7.24 12.06 -4.44
C ALA A 226 -8.45 11.44 -3.73
N GLY A 227 -8.18 10.39 -2.94
CA GLY A 227 -9.18 9.74 -2.10
C GLY A 227 -8.55 8.65 -1.24
N ILE A 228 -9.26 8.19 -0.22
CA ILE A 228 -8.85 7.02 0.56
C ILE A 228 -9.16 5.75 -0.21
N SER A 229 -8.56 4.62 0.19
CA SER A 229 -8.84 3.31 -0.41
C SER A 229 -10.35 3.00 -0.38
N GLY A 230 -10.88 2.54 -1.51
CA GLY A 230 -12.32 2.25 -1.66
C GLY A 230 -13.21 3.46 -1.94
N SER A 231 -12.65 4.64 -2.26
CA SER A 231 -13.44 5.83 -2.62
C SER A 231 -13.84 5.91 -4.09
N GLY A 232 -13.62 4.86 -4.89
CA GLY A 232 -14.06 4.79 -6.28
C GLY A 232 -13.04 5.23 -7.32
N GLN A 233 -11.79 5.59 -6.93
CA GLN A 233 -10.75 6.02 -7.89
C GLN A 233 -10.42 4.92 -8.91
N LYS A 234 -10.33 3.67 -8.45
CA LYS A 234 -10.08 2.51 -9.30
C LYS A 234 -11.22 2.32 -10.29
N GLU A 235 -12.45 2.31 -9.79
CA GLU A 235 -13.67 2.11 -10.58
C GLU A 235 -13.85 3.22 -11.61
N LEU A 236 -13.50 4.46 -11.27
CA LEU A 236 -13.52 5.59 -12.21
C LEU A 236 -12.53 5.38 -13.37
N LEU A 237 -11.30 4.99 -13.07
CA LEU A 237 -10.30 4.72 -14.12
C LEU A 237 -10.66 3.49 -14.96
N GLU A 238 -11.22 2.45 -14.34
CA GLU A 238 -11.71 1.25 -15.03
C GLU A 238 -12.94 1.58 -15.94
N ALA A 239 -13.83 2.47 -15.49
CA ALA A 239 -14.95 2.94 -16.31
C ALA A 239 -14.47 3.69 -17.56
N ILE A 240 -13.50 4.61 -17.42
CA ILE A 240 -12.86 5.31 -18.54
C ILE A 240 -12.18 4.33 -19.51
N ALA A 241 -11.60 3.27 -18.98
CA ALA A 241 -10.89 2.25 -19.76
C ALA A 241 -11.81 1.20 -20.42
N GLY A 242 -13.12 1.26 -20.18
CA GLY A 242 -14.07 0.23 -20.66
C GLY A 242 -13.92 -1.13 -19.97
N LEU A 243 -13.37 -1.14 -18.75
CA LEU A 243 -13.19 -2.34 -17.92
C LEU A 243 -14.27 -2.48 -16.84
N GLN A 244 -14.99 -1.39 -16.54
CA GLN A 244 -16.10 -1.31 -15.61
C GLN A 244 -17.37 -0.90 -16.36
N ASN A 245 -18.50 -1.55 -16.03
CA ASN A 245 -19.79 -1.17 -16.64
C ASN A 245 -20.32 0.12 -16.04
N VAL A 246 -20.69 1.07 -16.90
CA VAL A 246 -21.35 2.33 -16.55
C VAL A 246 -22.86 2.12 -16.62
N GLU A 247 -23.57 2.27 -15.49
CA GLU A 247 -25.03 2.10 -15.45
C GLU A 247 -25.79 3.30 -16.03
N SER A 248 -25.26 4.50 -15.78
CA SER A 248 -25.84 5.76 -16.30
C SER A 248 -24.77 6.85 -16.32
N GLY A 249 -25.04 7.93 -17.03
CA GLY A 249 -24.13 9.02 -17.31
C GLY A 249 -23.40 8.84 -18.64
N SER A 250 -22.46 9.73 -18.95
CA SER A 250 -21.70 9.71 -20.19
C SER A 250 -20.21 9.95 -19.99
N ILE A 251 -19.38 9.34 -20.84
CA ILE A 251 -17.94 9.54 -20.91
C ILE A 251 -17.63 9.94 -22.35
N ARG A 252 -17.29 11.21 -22.59
CA ARG A 252 -17.08 11.76 -23.93
C ARG A 252 -15.63 12.19 -24.13
N LEU A 253 -15.02 11.73 -25.21
CA LEU A 253 -13.73 12.20 -25.69
C LEU A 253 -13.93 13.23 -26.79
N LEU A 254 -13.28 14.38 -26.67
CA LEU A 254 -13.30 15.45 -27.66
C LEU A 254 -12.01 15.41 -28.48
N ASP A 255 -12.14 15.55 -29.81
CA ASP A 255 -11.00 15.72 -30.70
C ASP A 255 -10.58 17.18 -30.86
N ASP A 256 -9.45 17.41 -31.53
CA ASP A 256 -8.94 18.77 -31.75
C ASP A 256 -9.82 19.61 -32.74
N ASN A 257 -10.69 18.96 -33.48
CA ASN A 257 -11.59 19.57 -34.48
C ASN A 257 -13.00 19.83 -33.93
N GLY A 258 -13.26 19.49 -32.66
CA GLY A 258 -14.56 19.63 -32.01
C GLY A 258 -15.52 18.46 -32.25
N GLY A 259 -15.00 17.33 -32.76
CA GLY A 259 -15.73 16.06 -32.78
C GLY A 259 -15.84 15.47 -31.38
N GLU A 260 -16.96 14.85 -31.07
CA GLU A 260 -17.21 14.15 -29.81
C GLU A 260 -17.39 12.65 -30.07
N MET A 261 -16.80 11.84 -29.22
CA MET A 261 -16.95 10.38 -29.24
C MET A 261 -17.42 9.91 -27.87
N GLU A 262 -18.56 9.21 -27.84
CA GLU A 262 -19.10 8.61 -26.62
C GLU A 262 -18.38 7.28 -26.33
N LEU A 263 -17.83 7.13 -25.13
CA LEU A 263 -17.10 5.94 -24.68
C LEU A 263 -17.93 5.07 -23.73
N SER A 264 -19.01 5.59 -23.14
CA SER A 264 -19.87 4.83 -22.22
C SER A 264 -20.43 3.60 -22.92
N GLY A 265 -20.24 2.43 -22.29
CA GLY A 265 -20.69 1.15 -22.84
C GLY A 265 -19.75 0.53 -23.89
N MET A 266 -18.67 1.20 -24.27
CA MET A 266 -17.59 0.58 -25.06
C MET A 266 -16.71 -0.27 -24.14
N ASP A 267 -16.32 -1.45 -24.62
CA ASP A 267 -15.26 -2.22 -24.00
C ASP A 267 -13.88 -1.72 -24.44
N SER A 268 -12.83 -2.15 -23.76
CA SER A 268 -11.44 -1.70 -24.02
C SER A 268 -10.97 -2.02 -25.44
N ILE A 269 -11.52 -3.06 -26.09
CA ILE A 269 -11.20 -3.43 -27.49
C ILE A 269 -11.84 -2.42 -28.43
N SER A 270 -13.13 -2.14 -28.27
CA SER A 270 -13.86 -1.15 -29.06
C SER A 270 -13.26 0.26 -28.96
N ILE A 271 -12.84 0.67 -27.77
CA ILE A 271 -12.12 1.94 -27.55
C ILE A 271 -10.82 1.99 -28.37
N ASN A 272 -10.04 0.89 -28.37
CA ASN A 272 -8.80 0.82 -29.15
C ASN A 272 -9.07 0.81 -30.68
N GLU A 273 -10.08 0.06 -31.16
CA GLU A 273 -10.50 0.01 -32.56
C GLU A 273 -11.02 1.37 -33.06
N ALA A 274 -11.58 2.18 -32.18
CA ALA A 274 -11.96 3.56 -32.47
C ALA A 274 -10.75 4.52 -32.60
N GLY A 275 -9.52 4.00 -32.51
CA GLY A 275 -8.29 4.77 -32.66
C GLY A 275 -7.86 5.52 -31.39
N ILE A 276 -8.46 5.20 -30.24
CA ILE A 276 -8.13 5.83 -28.96
C ILE A 276 -7.02 5.03 -28.29
N SER A 277 -5.84 5.66 -28.18
CA SER A 277 -4.72 5.08 -27.42
C SER A 277 -4.88 5.40 -25.93
N LEU A 278 -5.31 4.42 -25.16
CA LEU A 278 -5.40 4.52 -23.71
C LEU A 278 -4.18 3.84 -23.06
N ALA A 279 -3.37 4.60 -22.34
CA ALA A 279 -2.30 4.09 -21.52
C ALA A 279 -2.78 3.96 -20.06
N PHE A 280 -2.96 2.74 -19.60
CA PHE A 280 -3.43 2.44 -18.24
C PHE A 280 -2.32 1.77 -17.44
N VAL A 281 -1.93 2.38 -16.31
CA VAL A 281 -0.95 1.83 -15.36
C VAL A 281 -1.71 1.49 -14.08
N PRO A 282 -2.04 0.21 -13.84
CA PRO A 282 -2.82 -0.20 -12.68
C PRO A 282 -1.98 -0.22 -11.40
N GLU A 283 -2.67 -0.19 -10.26
CA GLU A 283 -2.06 -0.39 -8.93
C GLU A 283 -1.45 -1.80 -8.81
N ASP A 284 -2.22 -2.83 -9.18
CA ASP A 284 -1.72 -4.21 -9.29
C ASP A 284 -0.98 -4.40 -10.62
N ARG A 285 0.33 -4.18 -10.57
CA ARG A 285 1.20 -4.23 -11.75
C ARG A 285 1.33 -5.63 -12.33
N ILE A 286 1.37 -6.68 -11.50
CA ILE A 286 1.59 -8.06 -11.93
C ILE A 286 0.28 -8.76 -12.28
N GLY A 287 -0.82 -8.45 -11.55
CA GLY A 287 -2.13 -9.05 -11.84
C GLY A 287 -2.85 -8.43 -13.03
N MET A 288 -2.63 -7.14 -13.30
CA MET A 288 -3.38 -6.40 -14.33
C MET A 288 -2.50 -5.71 -15.39
N GLY A 289 -1.26 -5.38 -15.06
CA GLY A 289 -0.40 -4.56 -15.92
C GLY A 289 0.66 -5.31 -16.69
N LEU A 290 1.20 -6.38 -16.12
CA LEU A 290 2.33 -7.13 -16.65
C LEU A 290 2.10 -8.64 -16.51
N VAL A 291 2.68 -9.42 -17.40
CA VAL A 291 2.76 -10.88 -17.30
C VAL A 291 4.15 -11.24 -16.75
N GLY A 292 4.20 -11.76 -15.51
CA GLY A 292 5.45 -11.97 -14.77
C GLY A 292 6.45 -12.93 -15.43
N ASP A 293 5.94 -13.92 -16.20
CA ASP A 293 6.76 -14.92 -16.90
C ASP A 293 7.23 -14.45 -18.29
N MET A 294 6.82 -13.27 -18.75
CA MET A 294 7.26 -12.67 -20.01
C MET A 294 8.39 -11.67 -19.77
N ASP A 295 9.30 -11.59 -20.73
CA ASP A 295 10.34 -10.56 -20.71
C ASP A 295 9.78 -9.16 -20.98
N MET A 296 10.63 -8.13 -20.91
CA MET A 296 10.24 -6.75 -21.11
C MET A 296 9.73 -6.49 -22.52
N THR A 297 10.34 -7.11 -23.53
CA THR A 297 9.97 -6.94 -24.94
C THR A 297 8.58 -7.52 -25.19
N ASP A 298 8.32 -8.73 -24.70
CA ASP A 298 7.04 -9.40 -24.82
C ASP A 298 5.93 -8.64 -24.13
N ASN A 299 6.18 -8.14 -22.91
CA ASN A 299 5.23 -7.30 -22.20
C ASN A 299 4.92 -5.99 -22.93
N MET A 300 5.92 -5.35 -23.56
CA MET A 300 5.70 -4.15 -24.39
C MET A 300 4.88 -4.46 -25.65
N MET A 301 5.07 -5.62 -26.22
CA MET A 301 4.40 -6.06 -27.46
C MET A 301 2.98 -6.57 -27.25
N ILE A 302 2.57 -6.90 -26.02
CA ILE A 302 1.30 -7.58 -25.73
C ILE A 302 0.06 -6.86 -26.27
N ARG A 303 0.13 -5.53 -26.44
CA ARG A 303 -0.93 -4.70 -27.02
C ARG A 303 -0.77 -4.45 -28.52
N SER A 304 0.37 -4.79 -29.11
CA SER A 304 0.75 -4.41 -30.48
C SER A 304 0.83 -5.57 -31.44
N TYR A 305 0.60 -6.80 -30.99
CA TYR A 305 0.80 -8.00 -31.80
C TYR A 305 -0.36 -8.31 -32.80
N ARG A 306 -1.39 -7.48 -32.85
CA ARG A 306 -2.52 -7.58 -33.77
C ARG A 306 -2.30 -6.78 -35.04
#